data_b129cbca428770a22dda556b3f6d3578
#
_entry.id   b129cbca428770a22dda556b3f6d3578
#
_cell.length_a   1.000
_cell.length_b   1.000
_cell.length_c   1.000
_cell.angle_alpha   90.00
_cell.angle_beta   90.00
_cell.angle_gamma   90.00
#
_symmetry.space_group_name_H-M   'P 1'
#
loop_
_entity.id
_entity.type
_entity.pdbx_description
1 polymer ?
#
loop_
_entity_poly.entity_id
_entity_poly.type
_entity_poly.pdbx_seq_one_letter_code
_entity_poly.pdbx_strand_id
1 'polypeptide(L)'
;YLSKQNLIVISDVDTRALVSYIRDNGAMNAVICTDGTPIEELKERLAQVPDMNGLELASKVSTKEPYFFGEEKAKYKISALDLGIKTNILRNLAKRDCYIKVFPYNASFEDLKAFNPDGYFLSNGPGDPEPLETAQEVAKQILNENKPLFGICLGHQIIGLANGISTYKMFNGHRGIN
;
A
#
# COMPACT_ATOMS: atom_id res chain seq x y z
N TYR A 1 -4.94 -24.55 5.63
CA TYR A 1 -4.68 -23.56 4.59
C TYR A 1 -3.27 -22.97 4.74
N LEU A 2 -2.93 -22.40 5.89
CA LEU A 2 -1.67 -21.68 6.14
C LEU A 2 -0.43 -22.59 5.98
N SER A 3 -0.49 -23.83 6.46
CA SER A 3 0.58 -24.82 6.30
C SER A 3 0.88 -25.13 4.83
N LYS A 4 -0.16 -25.15 3.96
CA LYS A 4 0.00 -25.38 2.52
C LYS A 4 0.70 -24.21 1.81
N GLN A 5 0.74 -23.05 2.44
CA GLN A 5 1.38 -21.83 1.94
C GLN A 5 2.77 -21.57 2.56
N ASN A 6 3.29 -22.52 3.37
CA ASN A 6 4.53 -22.37 4.13
C ASN A 6 4.57 -21.08 4.98
N LEU A 7 3.42 -20.67 5.55
CA LEU A 7 3.33 -19.50 6.42
C LEU A 7 3.55 -19.91 7.87
N ILE A 8 4.40 -19.15 8.56
CA ILE A 8 4.61 -19.30 10.01
C ILE A 8 3.36 -18.78 10.73
N VAL A 9 2.88 -19.56 11.70
CA VAL A 9 1.69 -19.25 12.49
C VAL A 9 2.01 -19.44 13.96
N ILE A 10 1.59 -18.49 14.78
CA ILE A 10 1.65 -18.57 16.25
C ILE A 10 0.24 -18.77 16.78
N SER A 11 0.06 -19.72 17.70
CA SER A 11 -1.14 -19.92 18.52
C SER A 11 -0.83 -19.78 19.99
N ASP A 12 -1.86 -19.69 20.81
CA ASP A 12 -1.77 -19.68 22.29
C ASP A 12 -0.98 -18.48 22.86
N VAL A 13 -1.03 -17.35 22.15
CA VAL A 13 -0.42 -16.08 22.59
C VAL A 13 -1.46 -15.26 23.34
N ASP A 14 -1.09 -14.67 24.47
CA ASP A 14 -1.91 -13.66 25.16
C ASP A 14 -1.96 -12.37 24.31
N THR A 15 -2.91 -12.36 23.37
CA THR A 15 -3.10 -11.22 22.45
C THR A 15 -3.52 -9.95 23.19
N ARG A 16 -4.18 -10.06 24.33
CA ARG A 16 -4.57 -8.91 25.17
C ARG A 16 -3.35 -8.24 25.79
N ALA A 17 -2.44 -9.02 26.38
CA ALA A 17 -1.19 -8.50 26.91
C ALA A 17 -0.35 -7.86 25.81
N LEU A 18 -0.25 -8.50 24.61
CA LEU A 18 0.46 -7.98 23.46
C LEU A 18 -0.12 -6.64 22.99
N VAL A 19 -1.44 -6.53 22.87
CA VAL A 19 -2.12 -5.28 22.49
C VAL A 19 -1.87 -4.17 23.52
N SER A 20 -1.93 -4.49 24.82
CA SER A 20 -1.64 -3.52 25.88
C SER A 20 -0.18 -3.04 25.79
N TYR A 21 0.75 -3.95 25.56
CA TYR A 21 2.17 -3.61 25.40
C TYR A 21 2.41 -2.68 24.21
N ILE A 22 1.82 -2.97 23.05
CA ILE A 22 1.94 -2.12 21.86
C ILE A 22 1.29 -0.76 22.08
N ARG A 23 0.17 -0.71 22.77
CA ARG A 23 -0.50 0.56 23.11
C ARG A 23 0.37 1.46 23.97
N ASP A 24 1.05 0.87 24.94
CA ASP A 24 1.83 1.63 25.94
C ASP A 24 3.24 1.99 25.41
N ASN A 25 3.80 1.22 24.46
CA ASN A 25 5.14 1.40 23.91
C ASN A 25 5.18 1.86 22.46
N GLY A 26 4.04 1.94 21.77
CA GLY A 26 3.93 2.34 20.36
C GLY A 26 4.13 1.20 19.39
N ALA A 27 3.99 1.52 18.10
CA ALA A 27 4.26 0.57 17.01
C ALA A 27 5.76 0.24 16.95
N MET A 28 6.09 -1.04 16.78
CA MET A 28 7.46 -1.53 16.81
C MET A 28 7.70 -2.66 15.81
N ASN A 29 8.96 -2.87 15.46
CA ASN A 29 9.38 -4.04 14.71
C ASN A 29 9.26 -5.30 15.58
N ALA A 30 8.96 -6.43 14.95
CA ALA A 30 8.85 -7.71 15.62
C ALA A 30 9.48 -8.83 14.77
N VAL A 31 9.92 -9.89 15.41
CA VAL A 31 10.45 -11.08 14.76
C VAL A 31 9.72 -12.33 15.27
N ILE A 32 9.41 -13.25 14.36
CA ILE A 32 8.90 -14.59 14.66
C ILE A 32 9.92 -15.58 14.10
N CYS A 33 10.37 -16.48 14.94
CA CYS A 33 11.37 -17.48 14.59
C CYS A 33 10.88 -18.89 14.94
N THR A 34 11.16 -19.86 14.05
CA THR A 34 10.79 -21.29 14.23
C THR A 34 11.96 -22.24 14.05
N ASP A 35 13.16 -21.72 13.79
CA ASP A 35 14.37 -22.50 13.52
C ASP A 35 15.27 -22.71 14.74
N GLY A 36 14.85 -22.19 15.90
CA GLY A 36 15.62 -22.31 17.15
C GLY A 36 16.75 -21.30 17.29
N THR A 37 16.81 -20.25 16.47
CA THR A 37 17.80 -19.16 16.60
C THR A 37 17.76 -18.60 18.04
N PRO A 38 18.92 -18.41 18.69
CA PRO A 38 18.99 -17.84 20.02
C PRO A 38 18.39 -16.43 20.12
N ILE A 39 17.78 -16.13 21.27
CA ILE A 39 17.10 -14.83 21.49
C ILE A 39 18.06 -13.64 21.29
N GLU A 40 19.30 -13.74 21.71
CA GLU A 40 20.26 -12.64 21.58
C GLU A 40 20.58 -12.35 20.10
N GLU A 41 20.72 -13.38 19.28
CA GLU A 41 20.88 -13.20 17.83
C GLU A 41 19.62 -12.59 17.17
N LEU A 42 18.43 -13.00 17.63
CA LEU A 42 17.17 -12.40 17.16
C LEU A 42 17.07 -10.92 17.52
N LYS A 43 17.52 -10.52 18.71
CA LYS A 43 17.59 -9.10 19.11
C LYS A 43 18.55 -8.31 18.24
N GLU A 44 19.72 -8.86 17.92
CA GLU A 44 20.68 -8.23 17.02
C GLU A 44 20.12 -8.05 15.62
N ARG A 45 19.48 -9.09 15.06
CA ARG A 45 18.79 -9.01 13.77
C ARG A 45 17.68 -7.97 13.80
N LEU A 46 16.87 -7.93 14.85
CA LEU A 46 15.77 -6.98 14.99
C LEU A 46 16.24 -5.53 15.08
N ALA A 47 17.36 -5.29 15.75
CA ALA A 47 17.98 -3.97 15.87
C ALA A 47 18.47 -3.41 14.52
N GLN A 48 18.71 -4.27 13.54
CA GLN A 48 19.12 -3.88 12.19
C GLN A 48 17.92 -3.60 11.25
N VAL A 49 16.69 -3.94 11.66
CA VAL A 49 15.49 -3.69 10.84
C VAL A 49 15.18 -2.20 10.84
N PRO A 50 15.13 -1.55 9.66
CA PRO A 50 14.86 -0.11 9.60
C PRO A 50 13.47 0.24 10.14
N ASP A 51 13.34 1.47 10.64
CA ASP A 51 12.04 2.04 10.97
C ASP A 51 11.23 2.27 9.67
N MET A 52 9.93 2.39 9.81
CA MET A 52 9.02 2.64 8.70
C MET A 52 9.12 4.07 8.15
N ASN A 53 9.65 5.02 8.93
CA ASN A 53 9.84 6.41 8.48
C ASN A 53 10.84 6.49 7.32
N GLY A 54 10.44 7.15 6.24
CA GLY A 54 11.25 7.29 5.04
C GLY A 54 11.47 5.98 4.27
N LEU A 55 10.79 4.89 4.63
CA LEU A 55 10.97 3.60 4.01
C LEU A 55 10.04 3.43 2.80
N GLU A 56 10.62 3.47 1.59
CA GLU A 56 9.92 3.18 0.35
C GLU A 56 9.80 1.67 0.15
N LEU A 57 8.58 1.17 0.06
CA LEU A 57 8.28 -0.26 -0.14
C LEU A 57 7.37 -0.54 -1.33
N ALA A 58 6.79 0.48 -1.97
CA ALA A 58 5.92 0.29 -3.12
C ALA A 58 6.66 -0.36 -4.29
N SER A 59 7.92 0.00 -4.52
CA SER A 59 8.79 -0.62 -5.54
C SER A 59 8.99 -2.13 -5.38
N LYS A 60 8.86 -2.64 -4.15
CA LYS A 60 9.05 -4.07 -3.83
C LYS A 60 7.81 -4.92 -4.12
N VAL A 61 6.64 -4.31 -4.18
CA VAL A 61 5.33 -5.00 -4.26
C VAL A 61 4.51 -4.62 -5.48
N SER A 62 4.85 -3.52 -6.16
CA SER A 62 4.20 -3.08 -7.38
C SER A 62 4.45 -4.05 -8.54
N THR A 63 3.50 -4.09 -9.48
CA THR A 63 3.71 -4.77 -10.76
C THR A 63 4.92 -4.17 -11.50
N LYS A 64 5.59 -4.98 -12.30
CA LYS A 64 6.72 -4.52 -13.12
C LYS A 64 6.27 -4.03 -14.50
N GLU A 65 5.17 -4.60 -15.00
CA GLU A 65 4.61 -4.28 -16.31
C GLU A 65 3.14 -3.90 -16.16
N PRO A 66 2.64 -2.98 -17.01
CA PRO A 66 1.22 -2.68 -17.03
C PRO A 66 0.37 -3.89 -17.41
N TYR A 67 -0.79 -4.05 -16.79
CA TYR A 67 -1.74 -5.09 -17.12
C TYR A 67 -3.19 -4.59 -17.02
N PHE A 68 -4.10 -5.35 -17.64
CA PHE A 68 -5.52 -5.03 -17.63
C PHE A 68 -6.29 -5.92 -16.68
N PHE A 69 -7.37 -5.37 -16.11
CA PHE A 69 -8.29 -6.08 -15.25
C PHE A 69 -9.74 -5.63 -15.51
N GLY A 70 -10.68 -6.58 -15.53
CA GLY A 70 -12.08 -6.32 -15.85
C GLY A 70 -12.38 -6.56 -17.34
N GLU A 71 -13.60 -6.24 -17.75
CA GLU A 71 -14.06 -6.44 -19.13
C GLU A 71 -13.77 -5.20 -19.96
N GLU A 72 -13.20 -5.38 -21.14
CA GLU A 72 -12.86 -4.25 -22.05
C GLU A 72 -14.08 -3.43 -22.47
N LYS A 73 -15.27 -4.05 -22.48
CA LYS A 73 -16.55 -3.39 -22.80
C LYS A 73 -17.19 -2.65 -21.62
N ALA A 74 -16.53 -2.65 -20.47
CA ALA A 74 -17.02 -1.94 -19.28
C ALA A 74 -17.20 -0.45 -19.57
N LYS A 75 -18.19 0.15 -18.90
CA LYS A 75 -18.61 1.53 -19.12
C LYS A 75 -17.54 2.55 -18.79
N TYR A 76 -16.71 2.28 -17.76
CA TYR A 76 -15.73 3.22 -17.25
C TYR A 76 -14.32 2.68 -17.42
N LYS A 77 -13.39 3.53 -17.84
CA LYS A 77 -11.96 3.24 -17.92
C LYS A 77 -11.25 3.87 -16.72
N ILE A 78 -10.47 3.09 -16.00
CA ILE A 78 -9.71 3.55 -14.83
C ILE A 78 -8.23 3.29 -15.05
N SER A 79 -7.40 4.33 -14.94
CA SER A 79 -5.95 4.19 -14.81
C SER A 79 -5.60 4.06 -13.34
N ALA A 80 -5.02 2.92 -12.94
CA ALA A 80 -4.66 2.62 -11.57
C ALA A 80 -3.14 2.60 -11.40
N LEU A 81 -2.61 3.39 -10.46
CA LEU A 81 -1.21 3.33 -10.05
C LEU A 81 -1.07 2.28 -8.95
N ASP A 82 -0.24 1.27 -9.20
CA ASP A 82 -0.02 0.14 -8.30
C ASP A 82 1.08 0.44 -7.27
N LEU A 83 0.68 0.71 -6.05
CA LEU A 83 1.56 0.91 -4.88
C LEU A 83 1.63 -0.36 -4.00
N GLY A 84 1.03 -1.46 -4.45
CA GLY A 84 0.83 -2.71 -3.71
C GLY A 84 -0.66 -3.09 -3.64
N ILE A 85 -1.34 -3.02 -4.78
CA ILE A 85 -2.79 -3.16 -4.89
C ILE A 85 -3.29 -4.53 -4.44
N LYS A 86 -4.27 -4.55 -3.55
CA LYS A 86 -4.99 -5.79 -3.22
C LYS A 86 -5.93 -6.17 -4.36
N THR A 87 -5.78 -7.39 -4.87
CA THR A 87 -6.60 -7.91 -5.98
C THR A 87 -8.11 -7.73 -5.76
N ASN A 88 -8.58 -7.78 -4.51
CA ASN A 88 -10.00 -7.60 -4.22
C ASN A 88 -10.50 -6.17 -4.51
N ILE A 89 -9.63 -5.17 -4.49
CA ILE A 89 -9.98 -3.81 -4.92
C ILE A 89 -10.29 -3.80 -6.41
N LEU A 90 -9.42 -4.41 -7.22
CA LEU A 90 -9.66 -4.56 -8.66
C LEU A 90 -10.95 -5.31 -8.97
N ARG A 91 -11.23 -6.39 -8.24
CA ARG A 91 -12.50 -7.14 -8.37
C ARG A 91 -13.71 -6.25 -8.05
N ASN A 92 -13.60 -5.40 -7.04
CA ASN A 92 -14.69 -4.49 -6.66
C ASN A 92 -14.90 -3.36 -7.68
N LEU A 93 -13.85 -2.85 -8.29
CA LEU A 93 -13.95 -1.89 -9.39
C LEU A 93 -14.57 -2.55 -10.64
N ALA A 94 -14.10 -3.73 -11.02
CA ALA A 94 -14.64 -4.48 -12.15
C ALA A 94 -16.12 -4.82 -11.98
N LYS A 95 -16.56 -5.21 -10.78
CA LYS A 95 -17.99 -5.41 -10.46
C LYS A 95 -18.83 -4.14 -10.60
N ARG A 96 -18.21 -2.97 -10.64
CA ARG A 96 -18.85 -1.65 -10.85
C ARG A 96 -18.68 -1.14 -12.26
N ASP A 97 -18.53 -2.06 -13.20
CA ASP A 97 -18.45 -1.76 -14.63
C ASP A 97 -17.23 -0.90 -14.99
N CYS A 98 -16.08 -1.22 -14.36
CA CYS A 98 -14.81 -0.57 -14.64
C CYS A 98 -13.87 -1.53 -15.39
N TYR A 99 -13.27 -1.02 -16.47
CA TYR A 99 -12.09 -1.61 -17.13
C TYR A 99 -10.85 -0.88 -16.64
N ILE A 100 -9.95 -1.59 -15.99
CA ILE A 100 -8.83 -1.02 -15.28
C ILE A 100 -7.53 -1.35 -16.01
N LYS A 101 -6.72 -0.33 -16.30
CA LYS A 101 -5.31 -0.53 -16.64
C LYS A 101 -4.47 -0.21 -15.42
N VAL A 102 -3.75 -1.19 -14.93
CA VAL A 102 -2.88 -1.10 -13.76
C VAL A 102 -1.47 -0.80 -14.23
N PHE A 103 -0.85 0.23 -13.67
CA PHE A 103 0.49 0.70 -14.01
C PHE A 103 1.45 0.53 -12.83
N PRO A 104 2.74 0.32 -13.08
CA PRO A 104 3.77 0.32 -12.04
C PRO A 104 3.78 1.60 -11.21
N TYR A 105 4.28 1.52 -9.96
CA TYR A 105 4.36 2.65 -9.01
C TYR A 105 5.09 3.88 -9.55
N ASN A 106 6.02 3.69 -10.48
CA ASN A 106 6.86 4.72 -11.08
C ASN A 106 6.42 5.15 -12.49
N ALA A 107 5.23 4.73 -12.94
CA ALA A 107 4.69 5.16 -14.22
C ALA A 107 4.45 6.67 -14.23
N SER A 108 4.68 7.29 -15.37
CA SER A 108 4.45 8.72 -15.57
C SER A 108 2.95 9.04 -15.69
N PHE A 109 2.61 10.31 -15.46
CA PHE A 109 1.24 10.78 -15.72
C PHE A 109 0.83 10.57 -17.19
N GLU A 110 1.73 10.79 -18.14
CA GLU A 110 1.47 10.60 -19.57
C GLU A 110 1.16 9.14 -19.91
N ASP A 111 1.80 8.19 -19.25
CA ASP A 111 1.48 6.76 -19.40
C ASP A 111 0.04 6.46 -18.94
N LEU A 112 -0.34 7.00 -17.78
CA LEU A 112 -1.69 6.83 -17.24
C LEU A 112 -2.73 7.50 -18.13
N LYS A 113 -2.44 8.69 -18.62
CA LYS A 113 -3.30 9.50 -19.51
C LYS A 113 -3.49 8.88 -20.88
N ALA A 114 -2.46 8.24 -21.43
CA ALA A 114 -2.52 7.61 -22.76
C ALA A 114 -3.60 6.51 -22.86
N PHE A 115 -4.04 5.93 -21.74
CA PHE A 115 -5.18 5.02 -21.71
C PHE A 115 -6.53 5.73 -21.93
N ASN A 116 -6.55 7.05 -21.88
CA ASN A 116 -7.74 7.91 -21.93
C ASN A 116 -8.80 7.49 -20.88
N PRO A 117 -8.45 7.49 -19.58
CA PRO A 117 -9.34 7.05 -18.52
C PRO A 117 -10.45 8.04 -18.22
N ASP A 118 -11.57 7.55 -17.71
CA ASP A 118 -12.64 8.37 -17.12
C ASP A 118 -12.30 8.83 -15.70
N GLY A 119 -11.38 8.14 -15.03
CA GLY A 119 -10.88 8.47 -13.70
C GLY A 119 -9.60 7.73 -13.34
N TYR A 120 -8.98 8.18 -12.25
CA TYR A 120 -7.71 7.65 -11.77
C TYR A 120 -7.84 7.03 -10.38
N PHE A 121 -7.02 6.05 -10.12
CA PHE A 121 -6.99 5.35 -8.85
C PHE A 121 -5.55 5.16 -8.35
N LEU A 122 -5.27 5.62 -7.12
CA LEU A 122 -4.03 5.35 -6.42
C LEU A 122 -4.28 4.27 -5.37
N SER A 123 -3.56 3.15 -5.48
CA SER A 123 -3.86 1.98 -4.67
C SER A 123 -3.37 2.11 -3.22
N ASN A 124 -3.78 1.16 -2.39
CA ASN A 124 -3.13 0.89 -1.13
C ASN A 124 -1.69 0.41 -1.38
N GLY A 125 -0.85 0.48 -0.36
CA GLY A 125 0.51 -0.01 -0.39
C GLY A 125 1.20 0.05 0.97
N PRO A 126 2.39 -0.57 1.10
CA PRO A 126 3.22 -0.47 2.29
C PRO A 126 4.16 0.73 2.23
N GLY A 127 4.75 1.06 3.37
CA GLY A 127 5.80 2.06 3.49
C GLY A 127 5.30 3.46 3.81
N ASP A 128 6.23 4.39 3.73
CA ASP A 128 5.99 5.81 3.93
C ASP A 128 5.59 6.47 2.60
N PRO A 129 4.59 7.37 2.57
CA PRO A 129 4.22 8.09 1.36
C PRO A 129 5.24 9.17 0.95
N GLU A 130 6.04 9.72 1.88
CA GLU A 130 6.94 10.83 1.60
C GLU A 130 8.00 10.53 0.52
N PRO A 131 8.66 9.35 0.51
CA PRO A 131 9.65 9.04 -0.53
C PRO A 131 9.08 8.77 -1.92
N LEU A 132 7.76 8.69 -2.06
CA LEU A 132 7.10 8.40 -3.34
C LEU A 132 6.86 9.66 -4.18
N GLU A 133 7.93 10.44 -4.43
CA GLU A 133 7.86 11.73 -5.13
C GLU A 133 7.20 11.63 -6.52
N THR A 134 7.53 10.58 -7.30
CA THR A 134 6.89 10.34 -8.61
C THR A 134 5.38 10.18 -8.50
N ALA A 135 4.90 9.41 -7.53
CA ALA A 135 3.46 9.22 -7.33
C ALA A 135 2.76 10.50 -6.84
N GLN A 136 3.45 11.32 -6.04
CA GLN A 136 2.94 12.64 -5.62
C GLN A 136 2.82 13.59 -6.81
N GLU A 137 3.82 13.61 -7.69
CA GLU A 137 3.79 14.44 -8.89
C GLU A 137 2.70 14.00 -9.87
N VAL A 138 2.53 12.69 -10.07
CA VAL A 138 1.41 12.11 -10.84
C VAL A 138 0.07 12.53 -10.25
N ALA A 139 -0.10 12.47 -8.93
CA ALA A 139 -1.33 12.90 -8.27
C ALA A 139 -1.62 14.40 -8.50
N LYS A 140 -0.59 15.28 -8.41
CA LYS A 140 -0.73 16.71 -8.72
C LYS A 140 -1.20 16.96 -10.16
N GLN A 141 -0.60 16.24 -11.10
CA GLN A 141 -0.97 16.38 -12.52
C GLN A 141 -2.40 15.90 -12.79
N ILE A 142 -2.83 14.80 -12.16
CA ILE A 142 -4.22 14.31 -12.24
C ILE A 142 -5.20 15.36 -11.67
N LEU A 143 -4.89 15.93 -10.51
CA LEU A 143 -5.73 16.97 -9.89
C LEU A 143 -5.95 18.18 -10.82
N ASN A 144 -4.93 18.54 -11.61
CA ASN A 144 -5.03 19.63 -12.59
C ASN A 144 -5.88 19.28 -13.81
N GLU A 145 -6.11 17.98 -14.10
CA GLU A 145 -6.98 17.55 -15.21
C GLU A 145 -8.49 17.63 -14.93
N ASN A 146 -8.87 17.91 -13.70
CA ASN A 146 -10.28 17.92 -13.28
C ASN A 146 -11.03 16.61 -13.57
N LYS A 147 -10.33 15.47 -13.51
CA LYS A 147 -10.91 14.12 -13.59
C LYS A 147 -11.03 13.50 -12.20
N PRO A 148 -12.00 12.59 -11.98
CA PRO A 148 -12.12 11.87 -10.74
C PRO A 148 -10.82 11.17 -10.34
N LEU A 149 -10.36 11.41 -9.11
CA LEU A 149 -9.22 10.75 -8.49
C LEU A 149 -9.65 10.13 -7.17
N PHE A 150 -9.36 8.86 -6.96
CA PHE A 150 -9.62 8.16 -5.71
C PHE A 150 -8.38 7.43 -5.22
N GLY A 151 -8.09 7.55 -3.93
CA GLY A 151 -6.96 6.88 -3.29
C GLY A 151 -7.38 6.07 -2.07
N ILE A 152 -6.74 4.91 -1.88
CA ILE A 152 -6.92 4.05 -0.69
C ILE A 152 -5.62 3.98 0.10
N CYS A 153 -5.67 4.18 1.43
CA CYS A 153 -4.54 4.05 2.35
C CYS A 153 -3.34 4.89 1.87
N LEU A 154 -2.25 4.26 1.41
CA LEU A 154 -1.07 4.95 0.87
C LEU A 154 -1.44 5.92 -0.26
N GLY A 155 -2.31 5.51 -1.18
CA GLY A 155 -2.79 6.38 -2.25
C GLY A 155 -3.56 7.61 -1.75
N HIS A 156 -4.34 7.46 -0.67
CA HIS A 156 -5.01 8.59 0.00
C HIS A 156 -3.99 9.57 0.61
N GLN A 157 -2.95 9.04 1.26
CA GLN A 157 -1.88 9.86 1.85
C GLN A 157 -1.11 10.63 0.77
N ILE A 158 -0.80 9.99 -0.38
CA ILE A 158 -0.15 10.64 -1.53
C ILE A 158 -1.02 11.77 -2.07
N ILE A 159 -2.34 11.59 -2.18
CA ILE A 159 -3.25 12.67 -2.58
C ILE A 159 -3.20 13.82 -1.57
N GLY A 160 -3.12 13.54 -0.28
CA GLY A 160 -2.94 14.55 0.77
C GLY A 160 -1.65 15.35 0.57
N LEU A 161 -0.51 14.66 0.38
CA LEU A 161 0.79 15.29 0.11
C LEU A 161 0.76 16.14 -1.18
N ALA A 162 0.12 15.63 -2.24
CA ALA A 162 -0.04 16.35 -3.50
C ALA A 162 -0.82 17.67 -3.35
N ASN A 163 -1.69 17.75 -2.33
CA ASN A 163 -2.42 18.97 -1.97
C ASN A 163 -1.70 19.84 -0.90
N GLY A 164 -0.45 19.53 -0.57
CA GLY A 164 0.34 20.29 0.41
C GLY A 164 0.03 19.96 1.87
N ILE A 165 -0.69 18.86 2.14
CA ILE A 165 -0.94 18.35 3.49
C ILE A 165 0.25 17.48 3.90
N SER A 166 0.83 17.74 5.06
CA SER A 166 1.92 16.92 5.61
C SER A 166 1.39 15.62 6.22
N THR A 167 2.22 14.58 6.20
CA THR A 167 1.99 13.33 6.93
C THR A 167 2.93 13.25 8.14
N TYR A 168 2.56 12.45 9.13
CA TYR A 168 3.42 12.14 10.28
C TYR A 168 3.15 10.72 10.78
N LYS A 169 4.16 10.09 11.36
CA LYS A 169 4.01 8.78 11.98
C LYS A 169 3.30 8.90 13.30
N MET A 170 2.18 8.21 13.42
CA MET A 170 1.45 8.13 14.70
C MET A 170 2.17 7.17 15.66
N PHE A 171 2.07 7.45 16.96
CA PHE A 171 2.55 6.53 18.00
C PHE A 171 1.90 5.15 17.87
N ASN A 172 0.59 5.13 17.70
CA ASN A 172 -0.18 3.94 17.33
C ASN A 172 -1.01 4.23 16.08
N GLY A 173 -0.91 3.37 15.07
CA GLY A 173 -1.71 3.50 13.86
C GLY A 173 -3.18 3.13 14.10
N HIS A 174 -4.10 3.79 13.40
CA HIS A 174 -5.50 3.37 13.35
C HIS A 174 -5.62 2.13 12.46
N ARG A 175 -6.17 1.04 13.02
CA ARG A 175 -6.28 -0.28 12.37
C ARG A 175 -7.72 -0.74 12.40
N GLY A 176 -8.49 -0.39 11.39
CA GLY A 176 -9.88 -0.80 11.25
C GLY A 176 -10.84 0.37 11.17
N ILE A 177 -12.12 0.04 11.04
CA ILE A 177 -13.24 0.98 11.00
C ILE A 177 -13.78 1.05 12.43
N ASN A 178 -13.47 2.07 13.14
CA ASN A 178 -14.01 2.34 14.46
C ASN A 178 -14.83 3.62 14.43
#